data_abf2a44e8e016f028c010505dea80b88
#
_entry.id   abf2a44e8e016f028c010505dea80b88
#
_cell.length_a   1.000
_cell.length_b   1.000
_cell.length_c   1.000
_cell.angle_alpha   90.00
_cell.angle_beta   90.00
_cell.angle_gamma   90.00
#
_symmetry.space_group_name_H-M   'P 1'
#
loop_
_entity.id
_entity.type
_entity.pdbx_description
1 polymer ?
#
loop_
_entity_poly.entity_id
_entity_poly.type
_entity_poly.pdbx_seq_one_letter_code
_entity_poly.pdbx_strand_id
1 'polypeptide(L)'
;MFKLQTDQGEIQISDTVLSDITGAAATSCYGVKGMAYRSMTDGLVHLLRPTAMSKGVHITQHDEGDISIELHIIVEPGVNMTAISREIISQVRYLVNKNTGARIRSVDVYVDSITL
;
A
#
# COMPACT_ATOMS: atom_id res chain seq x y z
N MET A 1 1.29 -13.36 -6.89
CA MET A 1 1.48 -12.63 -8.16
C MET A 1 0.13 -12.40 -8.82
N PHE A 2 -0.15 -11.18 -9.23
CA PHE A 2 -1.39 -10.86 -9.94
C PHE A 2 -1.29 -11.27 -11.40
N LYS A 3 -2.31 -11.96 -11.91
CA LYS A 3 -2.32 -12.47 -13.29
C LYS A 3 -3.55 -11.98 -14.03
N LEU A 4 -3.33 -11.57 -15.28
CA LEU A 4 -4.41 -11.14 -16.16
C LEU A 4 -4.29 -11.89 -17.49
N GLN A 5 -5.34 -12.63 -17.87
CA GLN A 5 -5.40 -13.33 -19.13
C GLN A 5 -5.89 -12.41 -20.24
N THR A 6 -5.22 -12.49 -21.40
CA THR A 6 -5.64 -11.81 -22.61
C THR A 6 -5.76 -12.82 -23.75
N ASP A 7 -6.34 -12.40 -24.89
CA ASP A 7 -6.47 -13.27 -26.06
C ASP A 7 -5.13 -13.72 -26.63
N GLN A 8 -4.06 -12.97 -26.36
CA GLN A 8 -2.76 -13.19 -26.96
C GLN A 8 -1.69 -13.62 -25.96
N GLY A 9 -2.04 -13.78 -24.69
CA GLY A 9 -1.09 -14.18 -23.68
C GLY A 9 -1.53 -13.81 -22.28
N GLU A 10 -0.59 -13.94 -21.33
CA GLU A 10 -0.83 -13.68 -19.92
C GLU A 10 0.07 -12.55 -19.44
N ILE A 11 -0.49 -11.64 -18.66
CA ILE A 11 0.26 -10.58 -17.97
C ILE A 11 0.39 -11.01 -16.52
N GLN A 12 1.63 -11.00 -16.00
CA GLN A 12 1.90 -11.32 -14.61
C GLN A 12 2.59 -10.11 -13.95
N ILE A 13 2.03 -9.66 -12.83
CA ILE A 13 2.54 -8.51 -12.09
C ILE A 13 2.88 -8.99 -10.68
N SER A 14 4.13 -8.75 -10.25
CA SER A 14 4.59 -9.19 -8.93
C SER A 14 3.95 -8.38 -7.81
N ASP A 15 3.88 -8.99 -6.63
CA ASP A 15 3.39 -8.31 -5.43
C ASP A 15 4.28 -7.12 -5.07
N THR A 16 5.58 -7.19 -5.36
CA THR A 16 6.48 -6.07 -5.14
C THR A 16 6.10 -4.85 -5.97
N VAL A 17 5.74 -5.05 -7.24
CA VAL A 17 5.27 -3.94 -8.10
C VAL A 17 3.98 -3.34 -7.55
N LEU A 18 3.02 -4.17 -7.16
CA LEU A 18 1.77 -3.69 -6.56
C LEU A 18 2.05 -2.92 -5.27
N SER A 19 2.98 -3.41 -4.45
CA SER A 19 3.36 -2.77 -3.19
C SER A 19 4.08 -1.45 -3.42
N ASP A 20 4.93 -1.36 -4.44
CA ASP A 20 5.61 -0.11 -4.78
C ASP A 20 4.63 0.97 -5.25
N ILE A 21 3.65 0.59 -6.07
CA ILE A 21 2.59 1.52 -6.50
C ILE A 21 1.79 2.01 -5.29
N THR A 22 1.44 1.09 -4.39
CA THR A 22 0.70 1.41 -3.16
C THR A 22 1.50 2.36 -2.28
N GLY A 23 2.78 2.05 -2.04
CA GLY A 23 3.64 2.90 -1.21
C GLY A 23 3.82 4.29 -1.78
N ALA A 24 4.01 4.40 -3.09
CA ALA A 24 4.12 5.69 -3.77
C ALA A 24 2.83 6.50 -3.64
N ALA A 25 1.67 5.86 -3.81
CA ALA A 25 0.38 6.52 -3.67
C ALA A 25 0.17 7.04 -2.25
N ALA A 26 0.46 6.22 -1.25
CA ALA A 26 0.27 6.58 0.16
C ALA A 26 1.19 7.72 0.57
N THR A 27 2.47 7.65 0.18
CA THR A 27 3.46 8.65 0.59
C THR A 27 3.30 9.98 -0.14
N SER A 28 2.53 10.04 -1.22
CA SER A 28 2.20 11.29 -1.89
C SER A 28 1.10 12.08 -1.17
N CYS A 29 0.39 11.48 -0.24
CA CYS A 29 -0.67 12.15 0.51
C CYS A 29 -0.09 13.05 1.59
N TYR A 30 -0.66 14.26 1.72
CA TYR A 30 -0.19 15.22 2.72
C TYR A 30 -0.35 14.67 4.14
N GLY A 31 0.66 14.87 4.96
CA GLY A 31 0.65 14.42 6.36
C GLY A 31 1.21 13.02 6.59
N VAL A 32 1.49 12.29 5.52
CA VAL A 32 2.15 10.97 5.62
C VAL A 32 3.66 11.19 5.67
N LYS A 33 4.28 10.76 6.76
CA LYS A 33 5.73 10.82 6.92
C LYS A 33 6.42 9.77 6.06
N GLY A 34 5.82 8.59 5.97
CA GLY A 34 6.33 7.49 5.18
C GLY A 34 5.68 6.17 5.53
N MET A 35 6.19 5.11 4.93
CA MET A 35 5.73 3.76 5.21
C MET A 35 6.39 3.22 6.47
N ALA A 36 5.69 2.32 7.16
CA ALA A 36 6.13 1.76 8.43
C ALA A 36 6.38 0.27 8.33
N TYR A 37 7.28 -0.20 9.15
CA TYR A 37 7.58 -1.62 9.32
C TYR A 37 7.84 -1.89 10.80
N ARG A 38 7.16 -2.92 11.35
CA ARG A 38 7.40 -3.33 12.73
C ARG A 38 8.35 -4.52 12.72
N SER A 39 9.50 -4.36 13.36
CA SER A 39 10.49 -5.41 13.46
C SER A 39 9.96 -6.58 14.32
N MET A 40 10.07 -7.78 13.81
CA MET A 40 9.73 -9.00 14.57
C MET A 40 10.73 -9.26 15.69
N THR A 41 11.94 -8.75 15.57
CA THR A 41 13.02 -8.97 16.53
C THR A 41 12.89 -8.09 17.77
N ASP A 42 12.65 -6.79 17.58
CA ASP A 42 12.63 -5.82 18.68
C ASP A 42 11.24 -5.21 18.93
N GLY A 43 10.27 -5.50 18.05
CA GLY A 43 8.92 -4.97 18.17
C GLY A 43 8.78 -3.49 17.89
N LEU A 44 9.87 -2.83 17.47
CA LEU A 44 9.86 -1.38 17.21
C LEU A 44 9.30 -1.07 15.84
N VAL A 45 8.66 0.10 15.74
CA VAL A 45 8.18 0.61 14.45
C VAL A 45 9.29 1.40 13.79
N HIS A 46 9.62 1.05 12.56
CA HIS A 46 10.66 1.70 11.77
C HIS A 46 10.07 2.44 10.59
N LEU A 47 10.59 3.64 10.32
CA LEU A 47 10.28 4.38 9.10
C LEU A 47 11.08 3.75 7.95
N LEU A 48 10.37 3.31 6.91
CA LEU A 48 11.01 2.70 5.75
C LEU A 48 11.58 3.76 4.81
N ARG A 49 12.75 3.47 4.26
CA ARG A 49 13.34 4.29 3.20
C ARG A 49 12.51 4.14 1.93
N PRO A 50 12.53 5.14 1.02
CA PRO A 50 11.79 5.04 -0.25
C PRO A 50 12.12 3.79 -1.05
N THR A 51 13.35 3.29 -0.96
CA THR A 51 13.78 2.08 -1.67
C THR A 51 13.23 0.79 -1.05
N ALA A 52 12.62 0.86 0.13
CA ALA A 52 12.11 -0.30 0.86
C ALA A 52 10.63 -0.17 1.21
N MET A 53 9.88 0.71 0.55
CA MET A 53 8.47 0.99 0.87
C MET A 53 7.59 -0.24 0.77
N SER A 54 7.93 -1.18 -0.11
CA SER A 54 7.13 -2.40 -0.29
C SER A 54 7.04 -3.25 0.97
N LYS A 55 7.99 -3.12 1.90
CA LYS A 55 7.96 -3.86 3.18
C LYS A 55 6.83 -3.41 4.09
N GLY A 56 6.26 -2.22 3.87
CA GLY A 56 5.12 -1.71 4.62
C GLY A 56 3.77 -2.07 4.02
N VAL A 57 3.75 -2.87 2.96
CA VAL A 57 2.52 -3.23 2.24
C VAL A 57 2.39 -4.74 2.16
N HIS A 58 1.19 -5.24 2.45
CA HIS A 58 0.86 -6.66 2.30
C HIS A 58 -0.27 -6.82 1.29
N ILE A 59 -0.02 -7.64 0.27
CA ILE A 59 -0.98 -7.91 -0.80
C ILE A 59 -1.54 -9.31 -0.58
N THR A 60 -2.86 -9.43 -0.55
CA THR A 60 -3.54 -10.73 -0.51
C THR A 60 -4.33 -10.90 -1.80
N GLN A 61 -4.08 -11.99 -2.49
CA GLN A 61 -4.80 -12.32 -3.71
C GLN A 61 -5.93 -13.27 -3.38
N HIS A 62 -7.09 -13.03 -3.98
CA HIS A 62 -8.29 -13.83 -3.75
C HIS A 62 -8.59 -14.69 -4.97
N ASP A 63 -9.32 -15.79 -4.74
CA ASP A 63 -9.62 -16.77 -5.78
C ASP A 63 -10.43 -16.16 -6.92
N GLU A 64 -11.22 -15.12 -6.65
CA GLU A 64 -12.01 -14.42 -7.67
C GLU A 64 -11.20 -13.46 -8.52
N GLY A 65 -9.88 -13.36 -8.26
CA GLY A 65 -8.98 -12.52 -9.03
C GLY A 65 -8.82 -11.10 -8.53
N ASP A 66 -9.58 -10.68 -7.51
CA ASP A 66 -9.38 -9.38 -6.88
C ASP A 66 -8.33 -9.46 -5.78
N ILE A 67 -7.89 -8.31 -5.31
CA ILE A 67 -6.83 -8.22 -4.29
C ILE A 67 -7.28 -7.36 -3.12
N SER A 68 -6.73 -7.66 -1.96
CA SER A 68 -6.81 -6.82 -0.77
C SER A 68 -5.43 -6.28 -0.45
N ILE A 69 -5.38 -5.03 -0.03
CA ILE A 69 -4.14 -4.33 0.27
C ILE A 69 -4.19 -3.88 1.72
N GLU A 70 -3.14 -4.20 2.47
CA GLU A 70 -2.92 -3.71 3.82
C GLU A 70 -1.66 -2.87 3.80
N LEU A 71 -1.71 -1.65 4.33
CA LEU A 71 -0.53 -0.81 4.36
C LEU A 71 -0.36 -0.15 5.72
N HIS A 72 0.89 0.07 6.08
CA HIS A 72 1.29 0.63 7.37
C HIS A 72 2.02 1.95 7.13
N ILE A 73 1.62 2.98 7.84
CA ILE A 73 2.17 4.33 7.66
C ILE A 73 2.57 4.95 9.01
N ILE A 74 3.42 5.95 8.88
CA ILE A 74 3.76 6.88 9.95
C ILE A 74 3.27 8.25 9.52
N VAL A 75 2.60 8.97 10.39
CA VAL A 75 2.04 10.28 10.08
C VAL A 75 2.73 11.37 10.89
N GLU A 76 2.60 12.60 10.41
CA GLU A 76 3.09 13.78 11.11
C GLU A 76 2.13 14.16 12.23
N PRO A 77 2.63 14.84 13.30
CA PRO A 77 1.75 15.31 14.38
C PRO A 77 0.73 16.32 13.89
N GLY A 78 -0.45 16.31 14.50
CA GLY A 78 -1.49 17.30 14.23
C GLY A 78 -2.36 17.04 13.01
N VAL A 79 -2.15 15.92 12.32
CA VAL A 79 -2.95 15.57 11.13
C VAL A 79 -4.26 14.90 11.52
N ASN A 80 -5.25 15.00 10.65
CA ASN A 80 -6.50 14.25 10.80
C ASN A 80 -6.30 12.87 10.19
N MET A 81 -6.11 11.87 11.04
CA MET A 81 -5.77 10.51 10.59
C MET A 81 -6.87 9.86 9.76
N THR A 82 -8.13 10.10 10.10
CA THR A 82 -9.26 9.56 9.35
C THR A 82 -9.33 10.15 7.95
N ALA A 83 -9.15 11.46 7.82
CA ALA A 83 -9.17 12.14 6.52
C ALA A 83 -8.02 11.67 5.64
N ILE A 84 -6.80 11.57 6.19
CA ILE A 84 -5.63 11.08 5.46
C ILE A 84 -5.85 9.64 5.01
N SER A 85 -6.35 8.78 5.89
CA SER A 85 -6.57 7.37 5.57
C SER A 85 -7.59 7.20 4.46
N ARG A 86 -8.66 7.98 4.46
CA ARG A 86 -9.65 7.96 3.37
C ARG A 86 -9.05 8.39 2.05
N GLU A 87 -8.19 9.40 2.07
CA GLU A 87 -7.51 9.85 0.86
C GLU A 87 -6.56 8.78 0.33
N ILE A 88 -5.80 8.14 1.23
CA ILE A 88 -4.91 7.04 0.86
C ILE A 88 -5.71 5.91 0.20
N ILE A 89 -6.81 5.50 0.81
CA ILE A 89 -7.65 4.43 0.26
C ILE A 89 -8.10 4.79 -1.17
N SER A 90 -8.56 6.02 -1.36
CA SER A 90 -9.01 6.50 -2.67
C SER A 90 -7.89 6.50 -3.70
N GLN A 91 -6.72 7.04 -3.34
CA GLN A 91 -5.57 7.12 -4.24
C GLN A 91 -5.01 5.74 -4.59
N VAL A 92 -4.90 4.87 -3.60
CA VAL A 92 -4.39 3.51 -3.82
C VAL A 92 -5.31 2.73 -4.75
N ARG A 93 -6.62 2.77 -4.50
CA ARG A 93 -7.59 2.12 -5.38
C ARG A 93 -7.48 2.62 -6.81
N TYR A 94 -7.40 3.93 -6.96
CA TYR A 94 -7.34 4.55 -8.29
C TYR A 94 -6.06 4.15 -9.03
N LEU A 95 -4.90 4.34 -8.39
CA LEU A 95 -3.61 4.14 -9.06
C LEU A 95 -3.31 2.67 -9.32
N VAL A 96 -3.60 1.80 -8.37
CA VAL A 96 -3.37 0.36 -8.58
C VAL A 96 -4.26 -0.16 -9.70
N ASN A 97 -5.54 0.18 -9.70
CA ASN A 97 -6.46 -0.24 -10.76
C ASN A 97 -6.05 0.33 -12.11
N LYS A 98 -5.71 1.63 -12.18
CA LYS A 98 -5.32 2.30 -13.42
C LYS A 98 -4.06 1.68 -14.03
N ASN A 99 -3.06 1.38 -13.19
CA ASN A 99 -1.76 0.93 -13.69
C ASN A 99 -1.71 -0.57 -13.98
N THR A 100 -2.56 -1.36 -13.34
CA THR A 100 -2.46 -2.83 -13.43
C THR A 100 -3.75 -3.51 -13.91
N GLY A 101 -4.87 -2.84 -13.86
CA GLY A 101 -6.17 -3.45 -14.15
C GLY A 101 -6.71 -4.31 -12.99
N ALA A 102 -5.99 -4.40 -11.88
CA ALA A 102 -6.43 -5.21 -10.75
C ALA A 102 -7.66 -4.61 -10.08
N ARG A 103 -8.64 -5.46 -9.74
CA ARG A 103 -9.79 -5.06 -8.94
C ARG A 103 -9.39 -5.10 -7.46
N ILE A 104 -9.71 -4.04 -6.74
CA ILE A 104 -9.33 -3.91 -5.33
C ILE A 104 -10.56 -4.20 -4.47
N ARG A 105 -10.47 -5.25 -3.65
CA ARG A 105 -11.54 -5.60 -2.70
C ARG A 105 -11.54 -4.65 -1.52
N SER A 106 -10.38 -4.41 -0.93
CA SER A 106 -10.24 -3.53 0.23
C SER A 106 -8.85 -2.93 0.29
N VAL A 107 -8.76 -1.76 0.92
CA VAL A 107 -7.50 -1.13 1.27
C VAL A 107 -7.59 -0.79 2.75
N ASP A 108 -6.79 -1.46 3.57
CA ASP A 108 -6.75 -1.24 5.02
C ASP A 108 -5.51 -0.43 5.37
N VAL A 109 -5.71 0.68 6.06
CA VAL A 109 -4.64 1.60 6.45
C VAL A 109 -4.40 1.48 7.96
N TYR A 110 -3.17 1.14 8.33
CA TYR A 110 -2.73 1.10 9.71
C TYR A 110 -1.81 2.28 9.97
N VAL A 111 -2.21 3.15 10.88
CA VAL A 111 -1.37 4.26 11.34
C VAL A 111 -0.58 3.77 12.54
N ASP A 112 0.66 3.36 12.30
CA ASP A 112 1.46 2.67 13.31
C ASP A 112 2.16 3.62 14.26
N SER A 113 2.44 4.86 13.83
CA SER A 113 3.15 5.82 14.67
C SER A 113 2.93 7.25 14.19
N ILE A 114 3.19 8.18 15.09
CA ILE A 114 3.25 9.61 14.81
C ILE A 114 4.68 10.04 15.08
N THR A 115 5.30 10.77 14.15
CA THR A 115 6.66 11.24 14.35
C THR A 115 6.89 12.57 13.65
N LEU A 116 7.82 13.33 14.22
CA LEU A 116 8.22 14.63 13.67
C LEU A 116 9.10 14.48 12.42
#